data_3b9d71c87f1a7f9f943ff204f68f809f
#
_entry.id   3b9d71c87f1a7f9f943ff204f68f809f
#
_cell.length_a   1.000
_cell.length_b   1.000
_cell.length_c   1.000
_cell.angle_alpha   90.00
_cell.angle_beta   90.00
_cell.angle_gamma   90.00
#
_symmetry.space_group_name_H-M   'P 1'
#
loop_
_entity.id
_entity.type
_entity.pdbx_description
1 polymer ?
#
loop_
_entity_poly.entity_id
_entity_poly.type
_entity_poly.pdbx_seq_one_letter_code
_entity_poly.pdbx_strand_id
1 'polypeptide(L)'
;MGILRRDILRLSAGLAALPVASRLSFADTYPSRPVRVLVATSAGGSTDIIGRLVAQYLTEKLGQPFFVENRPGGGNNIGTEMAAHAPPDGYTLFMANSVNAINNSLYENLNYVFMNDFVPIVNTMTSPCLMMVHPSVPAKTAAEFIALAKANPGKINMGSGGVGSTGHLGGELLQMMAGIKLAHVPYRGEAPAMTDLIAAHCQMVIATTGSAMEYCKAGSVRAIAVTLDMKLDALPDVKPLSDLLAGYMAIGWSGLVAPKNVPADIVALLHKHASDALAQPNIRQRVIDMGGVVPGGTAADFGRFMAEDTERWAKVIKVAGIKVN
;
A
#
# COMPACT_ATOMS: atom_id res chain seq x y z
N MET A 1 49.70 -14.19 -72.21
CA MET A 1 50.05 -14.16 -70.80
C MET A 1 48.82 -14.75 -70.04
N GLY A 2 48.96 -16.01 -69.65
CA GLY A 2 47.84 -16.70 -68.95
C GLY A 2 48.02 -16.62 -67.46
N ILE A 3 47.01 -16.11 -66.83
CA ILE A 3 46.89 -16.09 -65.34
C ILE A 3 46.54 -17.53 -64.97
N LEU A 4 47.45 -18.20 -64.27
CA LEU A 4 47.35 -19.60 -63.84
C LEU A 4 46.23 -19.73 -62.80
N ARG A 5 45.30 -20.67 -62.99
CA ARG A 5 44.19 -21.06 -62.12
C ARG A 5 44.59 -21.31 -60.64
N ARG A 6 45.89 -21.41 -60.34
CA ARG A 6 46.44 -21.63 -59.00
C ARG A 6 46.44 -20.35 -58.12
N ASP A 7 46.41 -19.16 -58.73
CA ASP A 7 46.48 -17.89 -57.97
C ASP A 7 45.09 -17.44 -57.51
N ILE A 8 44.04 -17.88 -58.21
CA ILE A 8 42.65 -17.62 -57.80
C ILE A 8 42.24 -18.44 -56.55
N LEU A 9 42.82 -19.65 -56.40
CA LEU A 9 42.57 -20.51 -55.23
C LEU A 9 43.28 -20.10 -53.95
N ARG A 10 44.33 -19.23 -54.06
CA ARG A 10 45.00 -18.68 -52.87
C ARG A 10 44.39 -17.40 -52.32
N LEU A 11 43.59 -16.68 -53.12
CA LEU A 11 42.90 -15.49 -52.67
C LEU A 11 41.53 -15.82 -51.97
N SER A 12 40.96 -17.01 -52.19
CA SER A 12 39.71 -17.42 -51.57
C SER A 12 39.87 -18.04 -50.15
N ALA A 13 41.06 -18.34 -49.70
CA ALA A 13 41.32 -18.90 -48.38
C ALA A 13 41.55 -17.84 -47.28
N GLY A 14 41.62 -16.56 -47.64
CA GLY A 14 41.88 -15.46 -46.71
C GLY A 14 40.65 -14.76 -46.15
N LEU A 15 39.44 -15.06 -46.68
CA LEU A 15 38.20 -14.35 -46.27
C LEU A 15 37.30 -15.13 -45.29
N ALA A 16 37.75 -16.29 -44.77
CA ALA A 16 36.96 -17.13 -43.89
C ALA A 16 37.31 -17.02 -42.39
N ALA A 17 38.13 -16.04 -42.00
CA ALA A 17 38.44 -15.77 -40.60
C ALA A 17 37.94 -14.38 -40.21
N LEU A 18 36.63 -14.10 -40.40
CA LEU A 18 35.98 -13.09 -39.61
C LEU A 18 35.92 -13.64 -38.16
N PRO A 19 36.55 -12.97 -37.16
CA PRO A 19 36.29 -13.34 -35.81
C PRO A 19 34.77 -13.15 -35.62
N VAL A 20 34.06 -14.24 -35.33
CA VAL A 20 32.77 -14.17 -34.61
C VAL A 20 33.15 -13.47 -33.31
N ALA A 21 33.11 -12.14 -33.32
CA ALA A 21 33.02 -11.36 -32.11
C ALA A 21 31.73 -11.87 -31.44
N SER A 22 31.87 -12.92 -30.64
CA SER A 22 30.93 -13.24 -29.61
C SER A 22 30.68 -11.89 -28.95
N ARG A 23 29.51 -11.31 -29.23
CA ARG A 23 28.97 -10.25 -28.40
C ARG A 23 28.93 -10.87 -27.01
N LEU A 24 30.01 -10.65 -26.24
CA LEU A 24 29.95 -10.73 -24.81
C LEU A 24 28.79 -9.77 -24.49
N SER A 25 27.61 -10.35 -24.40
CA SER A 25 26.47 -9.68 -23.79
C SER A 25 26.97 -9.43 -22.38
N PHE A 26 27.57 -8.25 -22.14
CA PHE A 26 27.61 -7.70 -20.80
C PHE A 26 26.13 -7.67 -20.42
N ALA A 27 25.75 -8.58 -19.57
CA ALA A 27 24.44 -8.47 -18.92
C ALA A 27 24.42 -7.05 -18.35
N ASP A 28 23.66 -6.15 -18.99
CA ASP A 28 23.57 -4.77 -18.57
C ASP A 28 23.26 -4.79 -17.09
N THR A 29 24.16 -4.22 -16.29
CA THR A 29 24.00 -4.18 -14.83
C THR A 29 22.73 -3.41 -14.55
N TYR A 30 21.71 -4.08 -14.01
CA TYR A 30 20.44 -3.41 -13.63
C TYR A 30 20.68 -2.41 -12.49
N PRO A 31 20.14 -1.18 -12.58
CA PRO A 31 19.49 -0.58 -13.75
C PRO A 31 20.50 0.08 -14.70
N SER A 32 20.33 -0.08 -16.02
CA SER A 32 21.14 0.58 -17.06
C SER A 32 20.45 1.81 -17.66
N ARG A 33 19.18 2.07 -17.28
CA ARG A 33 18.34 3.20 -17.73
C ARG A 33 17.38 3.63 -16.63
N PRO A 34 16.69 4.79 -16.77
CA PRO A 34 15.74 5.26 -15.78
C PRO A 34 14.63 4.25 -15.46
N VAL A 35 14.28 4.14 -14.16
CA VAL A 35 13.24 3.26 -13.62
C VAL A 35 12.03 4.10 -13.21
N ARG A 36 10.86 3.73 -13.68
CA ARG A 36 9.59 4.36 -13.36
C ARG A 36 8.95 3.70 -12.13
N VAL A 37 8.53 4.51 -11.18
CA VAL A 37 7.75 4.08 -10.01
C VAL A 37 6.33 4.65 -10.15
N LEU A 38 5.38 3.81 -10.54
CA LEU A 38 3.97 4.20 -10.66
C LEU A 38 3.33 4.34 -9.28
N VAL A 39 2.50 5.37 -9.12
CA VAL A 39 1.70 5.64 -7.91
C VAL A 39 0.26 5.88 -8.35
N ALA A 40 -0.68 5.02 -7.92
CA ALA A 40 -2.09 5.10 -8.34
C ALA A 40 -2.90 6.14 -7.55
N THR A 41 -2.26 6.93 -6.70
CA THR A 41 -2.88 8.02 -5.94
C THR A 41 -2.41 9.39 -6.45
N SER A 42 -3.13 10.44 -6.08
CA SER A 42 -2.72 11.82 -6.35
C SER A 42 -1.40 12.14 -5.65
N ALA A 43 -0.65 13.07 -6.24
CA ALA A 43 0.58 13.58 -5.65
C ALA A 43 0.32 14.22 -4.27
N GLY A 44 1.29 14.08 -3.36
CA GLY A 44 1.24 14.65 -2.00
C GLY A 44 0.56 13.75 -0.96
N GLY A 45 -0.03 12.60 -1.35
CA GLY A 45 -0.51 11.58 -0.43
C GLY A 45 0.65 10.76 0.19
N SER A 46 0.38 10.05 1.28
CA SER A 46 1.40 9.26 2.00
C SER A 46 2.13 8.26 1.10
N THR A 47 1.39 7.55 0.22
CA THR A 47 1.96 6.61 -0.76
C THR A 47 2.91 7.30 -1.75
N ASP A 48 2.56 8.51 -2.21
CA ASP A 48 3.41 9.30 -3.11
C ASP A 48 4.67 9.81 -2.40
N ILE A 49 4.51 10.37 -1.19
CA ILE A 49 5.63 10.90 -0.41
C ILE A 49 6.66 9.81 -0.13
N ILE A 50 6.24 8.66 0.41
CA ILE A 50 7.17 7.57 0.71
C ILE A 50 7.76 6.96 -0.57
N GLY A 51 6.98 6.88 -1.65
CA GLY A 51 7.46 6.45 -2.96
C GLY A 51 8.58 7.33 -3.48
N ARG A 52 8.48 8.66 -3.35
CA ARG A 52 9.52 9.63 -3.74
C ARG A 52 10.78 9.51 -2.88
N LEU A 53 10.64 9.33 -1.59
CA LEU A 53 11.78 9.16 -0.66
C LEU A 53 12.57 7.88 -0.99
N VAL A 54 11.87 6.76 -1.22
CA VAL A 54 12.51 5.51 -1.62
C VAL A 54 13.13 5.63 -3.01
N ALA A 55 12.43 6.22 -3.99
CA ALA A 55 12.93 6.43 -5.34
C ALA A 55 14.19 7.30 -5.36
N GLN A 56 14.23 8.37 -4.57
CA GLN A 56 15.42 9.21 -4.44
C GLN A 56 16.61 8.40 -3.91
N TYR A 57 16.43 7.64 -2.84
CA TYR A 57 17.50 6.81 -2.29
C TYR A 57 18.00 5.75 -3.27
N LEU A 58 17.07 5.09 -4.00
CA LEU A 58 17.43 4.13 -5.05
C LEU A 58 18.23 4.81 -6.18
N THR A 59 17.88 6.04 -6.57
CA THR A 59 18.64 6.82 -7.55
C THR A 59 20.09 7.04 -7.09
N GLU A 60 20.27 7.45 -5.84
CA GLU A 60 21.59 7.71 -5.26
C GLU A 60 22.44 6.44 -5.15
N LYS A 61 21.83 5.30 -4.86
CA LYS A 61 22.54 4.03 -4.64
C LYS A 61 22.79 3.23 -5.91
N LEU A 62 21.90 3.30 -6.88
CA LEU A 62 21.96 2.47 -8.09
C LEU A 62 22.41 3.26 -9.33
N GLY A 63 22.62 4.58 -9.21
CA GLY A 63 23.25 5.40 -10.26
C GLY A 63 22.36 5.70 -11.48
N GLN A 64 21.10 5.25 -11.48
CA GLN A 64 20.13 5.58 -12.51
C GLN A 64 18.89 6.25 -11.89
N PRO A 65 18.23 7.19 -12.60
CA PRO A 65 17.04 7.86 -12.07
C PRO A 65 15.90 6.89 -11.77
N PHE A 66 15.39 6.89 -10.53
CA PHE A 66 14.10 6.36 -10.18
C PHE A 66 13.12 7.53 -10.04
N PHE A 67 12.08 7.58 -10.86
CA PHE A 67 11.15 8.71 -10.86
C PHE A 67 9.72 8.25 -10.62
N VAL A 68 8.99 9.01 -9.80
CA VAL A 68 7.59 8.75 -9.48
C VAL A 68 6.69 9.35 -10.54
N GLU A 69 5.76 8.54 -11.03
CA GLU A 69 4.70 8.94 -11.94
C GLU A 69 3.32 8.64 -11.32
N ASN A 70 2.52 9.69 -11.04
CA ASN A 70 1.19 9.53 -10.50
C ASN A 70 0.17 9.23 -11.60
N ARG A 71 -0.63 8.17 -11.42
CA ARG A 71 -1.73 7.75 -12.30
C ARG A 71 -2.99 7.49 -11.48
N PRO A 72 -3.61 8.52 -10.91
CA PRO A 72 -4.81 8.39 -10.11
C PRO A 72 -6.04 8.10 -10.97
N GLY A 73 -7.10 7.59 -10.33
CA GLY A 73 -8.41 7.39 -10.95
C GLY A 73 -8.92 5.97 -10.80
N GLY A 74 -10.26 5.82 -10.96
CA GLY A 74 -10.95 4.54 -10.86
C GLY A 74 -10.74 3.83 -9.52
N GLY A 75 -10.64 4.55 -8.39
CA GLY A 75 -10.33 3.92 -7.11
C GLY A 75 -8.93 3.25 -7.10
N ASN A 76 -7.93 3.87 -7.70
CA ASN A 76 -6.57 3.37 -7.93
C ASN A 76 -6.45 2.33 -9.08
N ASN A 77 -7.54 1.86 -9.67
CA ASN A 77 -7.50 0.77 -10.66
C ASN A 77 -6.73 1.15 -11.93
N ILE A 78 -6.80 2.42 -12.40
CA ILE A 78 -6.12 2.86 -13.62
C ILE A 78 -4.60 2.70 -13.49
N GLY A 79 -4.00 3.20 -12.43
CA GLY A 79 -2.55 3.08 -12.20
C GLY A 79 -2.12 1.65 -11.90
N THR A 80 -2.96 0.88 -11.21
CA THR A 80 -2.69 -0.53 -10.89
C THR A 80 -2.68 -1.40 -12.14
N GLU A 81 -3.68 -1.24 -13.02
CA GLU A 81 -3.75 -1.97 -14.30
C GLU A 81 -2.56 -1.65 -15.20
N MET A 82 -2.19 -0.36 -15.29
CA MET A 82 -1.00 0.06 -16.04
C MET A 82 0.28 -0.61 -15.49
N ALA A 83 0.41 -0.74 -14.19
CA ALA A 83 1.54 -1.40 -13.57
C ALA A 83 1.52 -2.92 -13.80
N ALA A 84 0.37 -3.56 -13.65
CA ALA A 84 0.21 -5.01 -13.83
C ALA A 84 0.59 -5.48 -15.25
N HIS A 85 0.29 -4.66 -16.27
CA HIS A 85 0.60 -4.97 -17.67
C HIS A 85 1.95 -4.41 -18.15
N ALA A 86 2.77 -3.85 -17.25
CA ALA A 86 4.10 -3.39 -17.63
C ALA A 86 5.06 -4.57 -17.90
N PRO A 87 6.07 -4.40 -18.76
CA PRO A 87 7.09 -5.42 -18.98
C PRO A 87 7.75 -5.86 -17.66
N PRO A 88 7.98 -7.17 -17.45
CA PRO A 88 8.56 -7.69 -16.22
C PRO A 88 10.10 -7.59 -16.24
N ASP A 89 10.64 -6.45 -16.58
CA ASP A 89 12.08 -6.17 -16.74
C ASP A 89 12.65 -5.34 -15.58
N GLY A 90 11.83 -5.02 -14.57
CA GLY A 90 12.22 -4.22 -13.41
C GLY A 90 12.23 -2.71 -13.66
N TYR A 91 11.99 -2.20 -14.88
CA TYR A 91 12.00 -0.77 -15.18
C TYR A 91 10.66 -0.06 -14.97
N THR A 92 9.64 -0.80 -14.58
CA THR A 92 8.40 -0.25 -14.03
C THR A 92 8.11 -0.93 -12.71
N LEU A 93 8.08 -0.15 -11.64
CA LEU A 93 7.73 -0.57 -10.29
C LEU A 93 6.39 0.07 -9.90
N PHE A 94 5.77 -0.41 -8.85
CA PHE A 94 4.49 0.10 -8.39
C PHE A 94 4.50 0.31 -6.87
N MET A 95 4.05 1.48 -6.44
CA MET A 95 3.73 1.74 -5.03
C MET A 95 2.30 1.29 -4.78
N ALA A 96 2.15 0.06 -4.31
CA ALA A 96 0.88 -0.49 -3.89
C ALA A 96 0.44 0.05 -2.52
N ASN A 97 -0.85 -0.02 -2.24
CA ASN A 97 -1.44 0.32 -0.96
C ASN A 97 -2.64 -0.58 -0.62
N SER A 98 -3.22 -0.42 0.58
CA SER A 98 -4.34 -1.23 1.07
C SER A 98 -5.54 -1.27 0.13
N VAL A 99 -5.79 -0.22 -0.66
CA VAL A 99 -6.90 -0.18 -1.62
C VAL A 99 -6.71 -1.25 -2.71
N ASN A 100 -5.48 -1.56 -3.11
CA ASN A 100 -5.21 -2.58 -4.12
C ASN A 100 -5.57 -4.00 -3.65
N ALA A 101 -5.34 -4.30 -2.35
CA ALA A 101 -5.77 -5.57 -1.73
C ALA A 101 -7.31 -5.68 -1.67
N ILE A 102 -7.99 -4.56 -1.47
CA ILE A 102 -9.45 -4.46 -1.35
C ILE A 102 -10.13 -4.60 -2.72
N ASN A 103 -9.59 -3.96 -3.75
CA ASN A 103 -10.26 -3.76 -5.04
C ASN A 103 -10.63 -5.04 -5.76
N ASN A 104 -9.82 -6.10 -5.69
CA ASN A 104 -10.17 -7.38 -6.33
C ASN A 104 -11.44 -8.03 -5.78
N SER A 105 -11.87 -7.65 -4.58
CA SER A 105 -13.12 -8.11 -3.98
C SER A 105 -14.26 -7.11 -4.11
N LEU A 106 -13.92 -5.83 -4.35
CA LEU A 106 -14.87 -4.72 -4.38
C LEU A 106 -15.41 -4.45 -5.78
N TYR A 107 -14.60 -4.66 -6.83
CA TYR A 107 -14.95 -4.43 -8.24
C TYR A 107 -15.09 -5.76 -8.97
N GLU A 108 -16.15 -5.91 -9.76
CA GLU A 108 -16.45 -7.18 -10.47
C GLU A 108 -15.61 -7.35 -11.75
N ASN A 109 -15.19 -6.25 -12.39
CA ASN A 109 -14.56 -6.29 -13.74
C ASN A 109 -13.21 -5.56 -13.72
N LEU A 110 -12.18 -6.20 -13.14
CA LEU A 110 -10.80 -5.74 -13.21
C LEU A 110 -10.00 -6.56 -14.23
N ASN A 111 -9.15 -5.89 -15.01
CA ASN A 111 -8.25 -6.55 -15.96
C ASN A 111 -6.94 -7.02 -15.29
N TYR A 112 -6.91 -7.12 -13.99
CA TYR A 112 -5.78 -7.60 -13.20
C TYR A 112 -6.25 -8.33 -11.94
N VAL A 113 -5.40 -9.20 -11.41
CA VAL A 113 -5.57 -9.84 -10.10
C VAL A 113 -4.36 -9.49 -9.23
N PHE A 114 -4.55 -8.58 -8.28
CA PHE A 114 -3.45 -7.96 -7.54
C PHE A 114 -2.43 -8.97 -6.99
N MET A 115 -2.88 -10.02 -6.32
CA MET A 115 -1.99 -11.04 -5.75
C MET A 115 -1.31 -11.93 -6.78
N ASN A 116 -1.82 -12.00 -8.02
CA ASN A 116 -1.27 -12.83 -9.08
C ASN A 116 -0.31 -12.05 -9.99
N ASP A 117 -0.50 -10.74 -10.11
CA ASP A 117 0.16 -9.94 -11.14
C ASP A 117 1.32 -9.10 -10.57
N PHE A 118 1.52 -9.14 -9.24
CA PHE A 118 2.62 -8.44 -8.59
C PHE A 118 3.46 -9.36 -7.71
N VAL A 119 4.77 -9.06 -7.65
CA VAL A 119 5.69 -9.63 -6.66
C VAL A 119 6.06 -8.56 -5.63
N PRO A 120 6.06 -8.92 -4.32
CA PRO A 120 6.41 -8.00 -3.25
C PRO A 120 7.90 -7.67 -3.27
N ILE A 121 8.24 -6.41 -2.97
CA ILE A 121 9.62 -5.97 -2.74
C ILE A 121 9.78 -5.61 -1.26
N VAL A 122 9.06 -4.60 -0.77
CA VAL A 122 9.15 -4.17 0.63
C VAL A 122 7.88 -3.46 1.09
N ASN A 123 7.44 -3.72 2.31
CA ASN A 123 6.42 -2.90 2.98
C ASN A 123 7.07 -1.59 3.44
N THR A 124 6.65 -0.46 2.86
CA THR A 124 7.30 0.82 3.12
C THR A 124 6.72 1.55 4.33
N MET A 125 5.43 1.36 4.59
CA MET A 125 4.74 2.01 5.69
C MET A 125 3.47 1.25 6.06
N THR A 126 3.21 1.13 7.34
CA THR A 126 1.94 0.71 7.90
C THR A 126 1.37 1.85 8.74
N SER A 127 0.12 2.21 8.50
CA SER A 127 -0.56 3.29 9.23
C SER A 127 -1.67 2.68 10.10
N PRO A 128 -1.50 2.63 11.41
CA PRO A 128 -2.59 2.30 12.32
C PRO A 128 -3.75 3.27 12.13
N CYS A 129 -4.97 2.81 12.40
CA CYS A 129 -6.11 3.70 12.51
C CYS A 129 -6.51 3.84 13.98
N LEU A 130 -7.20 4.93 14.27
CA LEU A 130 -7.85 5.17 15.55
C LEU A 130 -9.35 5.01 15.38
N MET A 131 -9.97 4.26 16.25
CA MET A 131 -11.42 4.28 16.48
C MET A 131 -11.74 5.42 17.41
N MET A 132 -12.48 6.40 16.92
CA MET A 132 -12.79 7.63 17.63
C MET A 132 -14.27 7.84 17.76
N VAL A 133 -14.66 8.51 18.83
CA VAL A 133 -16.04 8.96 19.05
C VAL A 133 -16.07 10.45 19.38
N HIS A 134 -17.20 11.10 19.07
CA HIS A 134 -17.45 12.45 19.56
C HIS A 134 -17.53 12.46 21.10
N PRO A 135 -17.02 13.49 21.81
CA PRO A 135 -17.00 13.53 23.27
C PRO A 135 -18.36 13.38 23.96
N SER A 136 -19.47 13.72 23.27
CA SER A 136 -20.83 13.53 23.80
C SER A 136 -21.30 12.07 23.84
N VAL A 137 -20.62 11.17 23.12
CA VAL A 137 -20.95 9.74 23.15
C VAL A 137 -20.60 9.19 24.53
N PRO A 138 -21.54 8.55 25.25
CA PRO A 138 -21.32 8.04 26.60
C PRO A 138 -20.55 6.71 26.58
N ALA A 139 -19.38 6.73 25.93
CA ALA A 139 -18.42 5.63 25.86
C ALA A 139 -17.00 6.19 25.92
N LYS A 140 -16.19 5.72 26.88
CA LYS A 140 -14.79 6.09 27.06
C LYS A 140 -13.82 5.02 26.57
N THR A 141 -14.35 3.82 26.34
CA THR A 141 -13.59 2.64 25.89
C THR A 141 -14.32 1.96 24.74
N ALA A 142 -13.61 1.13 23.97
CA ALA A 142 -14.22 0.33 22.91
C ALA A 142 -15.26 -0.66 23.47
N ALA A 143 -15.03 -1.22 24.66
CA ALA A 143 -16.00 -2.11 25.31
C ALA A 143 -17.32 -1.40 25.64
N GLU A 144 -17.26 -0.18 26.20
CA GLU A 144 -18.44 0.65 26.46
C GLU A 144 -19.16 1.05 25.17
N PHE A 145 -18.40 1.37 24.10
CA PHE A 145 -18.98 1.67 22.79
C PHE A 145 -19.71 0.46 22.19
N ILE A 146 -19.11 -0.73 22.26
CA ILE A 146 -19.75 -1.96 21.78
C ILE A 146 -21.05 -2.23 22.57
N ALA A 147 -21.03 -2.05 23.88
CA ALA A 147 -22.24 -2.21 24.71
C ALA A 147 -23.32 -1.19 24.33
N LEU A 148 -22.94 0.09 24.12
CA LEU A 148 -23.86 1.15 23.66
C LEU A 148 -24.46 0.81 22.29
N ALA A 149 -23.64 0.34 21.34
CA ALA A 149 -24.09 -0.01 19.99
C ALA A 149 -25.03 -1.22 19.98
N LYS A 150 -24.78 -2.22 20.85
CA LYS A 150 -25.70 -3.36 21.06
C LYS A 150 -27.06 -2.92 21.59
N ALA A 151 -27.07 -1.94 22.48
CA ALA A 151 -28.33 -1.38 23.03
C ALA A 151 -29.07 -0.48 22.02
N ASN A 152 -28.39 0.02 20.99
CA ASN A 152 -28.93 0.98 20.02
C ASN A 152 -28.64 0.55 18.58
N PRO A 153 -29.11 -0.62 18.12
CA PRO A 153 -28.74 -1.16 16.81
C PRO A 153 -29.18 -0.22 15.67
N GLY A 154 -28.21 0.15 14.81
CA GLY A 154 -28.41 1.01 13.64
C GLY A 154 -28.68 2.50 13.94
N LYS A 155 -28.59 2.95 15.22
CA LYS A 155 -28.80 4.36 15.59
C LYS A 155 -27.52 5.17 15.73
N ILE A 156 -26.35 4.55 15.65
CA ILE A 156 -25.06 5.24 15.73
C ILE A 156 -24.53 5.41 14.31
N ASN A 157 -24.33 6.66 13.90
CA ASN A 157 -23.75 6.99 12.61
C ASN A 157 -22.24 6.81 12.66
N MET A 158 -21.72 5.99 11.73
CA MET A 158 -20.32 5.75 11.52
C MET A 158 -19.86 6.49 10.25
N GLY A 159 -19.08 7.55 10.40
CA GLY A 159 -18.46 8.25 9.29
C GLY A 159 -17.25 7.49 8.75
N SER A 160 -16.99 7.58 7.45
CA SER A 160 -15.78 7.03 6.80
C SER A 160 -15.31 7.88 5.63
N GLY A 161 -14.10 7.64 5.16
CA GLY A 161 -13.53 8.27 3.96
C GLY A 161 -14.17 7.84 2.64
N GLY A 162 -15.28 7.09 2.69
CA GLY A 162 -16.01 6.60 1.53
C GLY A 162 -16.13 5.07 1.50
N VAL A 163 -16.96 4.58 0.59
CA VAL A 163 -17.16 3.13 0.39
C VAL A 163 -15.83 2.48 -0.01
N GLY A 164 -15.47 1.38 0.64
CA GLY A 164 -14.21 0.66 0.40
C GLY A 164 -12.97 1.28 1.06
N SER A 165 -13.09 2.44 1.76
CA SER A 165 -11.98 2.97 2.54
C SER A 165 -11.63 2.06 3.73
N THR A 166 -10.40 2.15 4.23
CA THR A 166 -9.96 1.40 5.42
C THR A 166 -10.88 1.66 6.62
N GLY A 167 -11.33 2.91 6.80
CA GLY A 167 -12.26 3.26 7.87
C GLY A 167 -13.65 2.62 7.71
N HIS A 168 -14.17 2.55 6.49
CA HIS A 168 -15.43 1.86 6.21
C HIS A 168 -15.31 0.36 6.49
N LEU A 169 -14.33 -0.31 5.87
CA LEU A 169 -14.16 -1.75 6.02
C LEU A 169 -13.76 -2.15 7.44
N GLY A 170 -12.99 -1.30 8.13
CA GLY A 170 -12.70 -1.46 9.56
C GLY A 170 -13.97 -1.40 10.41
N GLY A 171 -14.89 -0.49 10.08
CA GLY A 171 -16.20 -0.43 10.74
C GLY A 171 -17.08 -1.65 10.46
N GLU A 172 -17.08 -2.16 9.23
CA GLU A 172 -17.81 -3.39 8.88
C GLU A 172 -17.20 -4.62 9.59
N LEU A 173 -15.87 -4.71 9.66
CA LEU A 173 -15.18 -5.74 10.43
C LEU A 173 -15.56 -5.67 11.91
N LEU A 174 -15.61 -4.45 12.50
CA LEU A 174 -16.06 -4.23 13.87
C LEU A 174 -17.50 -4.73 14.06
N GLN A 175 -18.41 -4.38 13.17
CA GLN A 175 -19.79 -4.81 13.21
C GLN A 175 -19.92 -6.33 13.18
N MET A 176 -19.19 -6.97 12.26
CA MET A 176 -19.17 -8.43 12.11
C MET A 176 -18.63 -9.14 13.36
N MET A 177 -17.49 -8.67 13.90
CA MET A 177 -16.82 -9.34 15.02
C MET A 177 -17.51 -9.08 16.37
N ALA A 178 -18.05 -7.88 16.59
CA ALA A 178 -18.71 -7.49 17.83
C ALA A 178 -20.21 -7.82 17.87
N GLY A 179 -20.81 -8.19 16.73
CA GLY A 179 -22.28 -8.42 16.62
C GLY A 179 -23.09 -7.15 16.87
N ILE A 180 -22.65 -6.02 16.33
CA ILE A 180 -23.32 -4.71 16.44
C ILE A 180 -23.82 -4.24 15.07
N LYS A 181 -24.68 -3.22 15.06
CA LYS A 181 -25.16 -2.58 13.84
C LYS A 181 -24.99 -1.08 13.92
N LEU A 182 -24.26 -0.49 12.95
CA LEU A 182 -24.02 0.94 12.79
C LEU A 182 -24.65 1.43 11.47
N ALA A 183 -24.96 2.73 11.39
CA ALA A 183 -25.41 3.37 10.16
C ALA A 183 -24.19 4.00 9.47
N HIS A 184 -23.78 3.46 8.32
CA HIS A 184 -22.62 3.98 7.59
C HIS A 184 -22.96 5.28 6.86
N VAL A 185 -22.11 6.31 7.03
CA VAL A 185 -22.17 7.62 6.37
C VAL A 185 -20.87 7.83 5.61
N PRO A 186 -20.87 7.62 4.27
CA PRO A 186 -19.66 7.79 3.44
C PRO A 186 -19.41 9.26 3.11
N TYR A 187 -18.15 9.70 3.27
CA TYR A 187 -17.66 11.01 2.88
C TYR A 187 -16.67 10.92 1.71
N ARG A 188 -16.29 12.05 1.13
CA ARG A 188 -15.26 12.13 0.07
C ARG A 188 -13.86 12.31 0.70
N GLY A 189 -13.43 11.32 1.52
CA GLY A 189 -12.15 11.31 2.22
C GLY A 189 -12.29 11.41 3.75
N GLU A 190 -11.19 11.21 4.47
CA GLU A 190 -11.19 11.21 5.95
C GLU A 190 -11.43 12.61 6.53
N ALA A 191 -10.89 13.67 5.90
CA ALA A 191 -11.00 15.03 6.43
C ALA A 191 -12.45 15.51 6.63
N PRO A 192 -13.38 15.39 5.66
CA PRO A 192 -14.77 15.76 5.89
C PRO A 192 -15.48 14.84 6.91
N ALA A 193 -15.11 13.54 6.99
CA ALA A 193 -15.63 12.66 8.02
C ALA A 193 -15.20 13.11 9.43
N MET A 194 -13.96 13.54 9.59
CA MET A 194 -13.45 14.09 10.86
C MET A 194 -14.13 15.41 11.23
N THR A 195 -14.37 16.30 10.26
CA THR A 195 -15.12 17.54 10.48
C THR A 195 -16.53 17.26 11.04
N ASP A 196 -17.24 16.30 10.47
CA ASP A 196 -18.58 15.92 10.90
C ASP A 196 -18.58 15.13 12.21
N LEU A 197 -17.50 14.38 12.52
CA LEU A 197 -17.34 13.80 13.85
C LEU A 197 -17.18 14.88 14.93
N ILE A 198 -16.36 15.91 14.68
CA ILE A 198 -16.15 17.04 15.60
C ILE A 198 -17.46 17.84 15.81
N ALA A 199 -18.27 17.96 14.75
CA ALA A 199 -19.57 18.62 14.79
C ALA A 199 -20.71 17.74 15.35
N ALA A 200 -20.43 16.50 15.77
CA ALA A 200 -21.41 15.51 16.25
C ALA A 200 -22.47 15.07 15.22
N HIS A 201 -22.27 15.34 13.92
CA HIS A 201 -23.14 14.84 12.85
C HIS A 201 -23.01 13.33 12.65
N CYS A 202 -21.83 12.77 12.91
CA CYS A 202 -21.67 11.34 13.15
C CYS A 202 -21.06 11.10 14.53
N GLN A 203 -21.26 9.89 15.08
CA GLN A 203 -20.88 9.56 16.44
C GLN A 203 -19.55 8.83 16.52
N MET A 204 -19.13 8.15 15.44
CA MET A 204 -17.90 7.35 15.38
C MET A 204 -17.26 7.48 14.02
N VAL A 205 -15.92 7.50 14.01
CA VAL A 205 -15.09 7.40 12.80
C VAL A 205 -13.88 6.49 13.09
N ILE A 206 -13.52 5.68 12.12
CA ILE A 206 -12.21 5.02 12.07
C ILE A 206 -11.40 5.73 10.98
N ALA A 207 -10.27 6.32 11.36
CA ALA A 207 -9.38 7.02 10.41
C ALA A 207 -7.91 6.80 10.78
N THR A 208 -7.03 7.02 9.82
CA THR A 208 -5.58 6.87 10.01
C THR A 208 -5.07 7.79 11.12
N THR A 209 -4.03 7.35 11.83
CA THR A 209 -3.37 8.16 12.88
C THR A 209 -2.94 9.53 12.36
N GLY A 210 -2.46 9.60 11.12
CA GLY A 210 -2.06 10.86 10.48
C GLY A 210 -3.21 11.87 10.33
N SER A 211 -4.44 11.40 10.09
CA SER A 211 -5.64 12.25 9.98
C SER A 211 -6.27 12.58 11.33
N ALA A 212 -5.98 11.80 12.37
CA ALA A 212 -6.73 11.77 13.62
C ALA A 212 -6.00 12.36 14.83
N MET A 213 -4.67 12.20 14.88
CA MET A 213 -3.87 12.42 16.09
C MET A 213 -4.02 13.81 16.70
N GLU A 214 -3.98 14.84 15.87
CA GLU A 214 -4.07 16.23 16.38
C GLU A 214 -5.43 16.54 17.02
N TYR A 215 -6.51 16.00 16.45
CA TYR A 215 -7.85 16.15 17.05
C TYR A 215 -8.02 15.38 18.36
N CYS A 216 -7.36 14.21 18.47
CA CYS A 216 -7.32 13.45 19.72
C CYS A 216 -6.54 14.19 20.81
N LYS A 217 -5.34 14.74 20.49
CA LYS A 217 -4.54 15.55 21.42
C LYS A 217 -5.25 16.81 21.86
N ALA A 218 -5.98 17.47 20.96
CA ALA A 218 -6.79 18.66 21.24
C ALA A 218 -8.07 18.35 22.06
N GLY A 219 -8.42 17.07 22.26
CA GLY A 219 -9.66 16.67 22.93
C GLY A 219 -10.94 16.92 22.12
N SER A 220 -10.82 17.31 20.85
CA SER A 220 -11.96 17.53 19.96
C SER A 220 -12.71 16.25 19.64
N VAL A 221 -12.00 15.11 19.67
CA VAL A 221 -12.56 13.76 19.58
C VAL A 221 -11.90 12.87 20.63
N ARG A 222 -12.55 11.77 20.98
CA ARG A 222 -12.00 10.78 21.93
C ARG A 222 -11.58 9.53 21.17
N ALA A 223 -10.27 9.20 21.17
CA ALA A 223 -9.79 7.90 20.74
C ALA A 223 -10.15 6.84 21.79
N ILE A 224 -10.76 5.74 21.39
CA ILE A 224 -11.20 4.65 22.27
C ILE A 224 -10.57 3.29 21.94
N ALA A 225 -9.94 3.17 20.78
CA ALA A 225 -9.09 2.01 20.44
C ALA A 225 -8.11 2.33 19.31
N VAL A 226 -7.01 1.59 19.28
CA VAL A 226 -6.10 1.46 18.14
C VAL A 226 -6.49 0.22 17.34
N THR A 227 -6.46 0.31 16.02
CA THR A 227 -6.92 -0.79 15.14
C THR A 227 -5.81 -1.78 14.74
N LEU A 228 -4.61 -1.58 15.24
CA LEU A 228 -3.46 -2.48 15.13
C LEU A 228 -3.06 -2.95 16.53
N ASP A 229 -2.53 -4.17 16.62
CA ASP A 229 -2.01 -4.71 17.88
C ASP A 229 -0.68 -4.03 18.26
N MET A 230 -0.81 -2.80 18.70
CA MET A 230 0.31 -1.98 19.18
C MET A 230 -0.17 -0.85 20.11
N LYS A 231 0.72 -0.37 20.96
CA LYS A 231 0.51 0.86 21.70
C LYS A 231 1.07 2.05 20.92
N LEU A 232 0.40 3.18 21.05
CA LEU A 232 0.88 4.45 20.51
C LEU A 232 1.43 5.30 21.64
N ASP A 233 2.71 5.70 21.57
CA ASP A 233 3.36 6.54 22.59
C ASP A 233 2.60 7.85 22.83
N ALA A 234 2.01 8.41 21.77
CA ALA A 234 1.22 9.64 21.84
C ALA A 234 -0.15 9.46 22.52
N LEU A 235 -0.64 8.23 22.69
CA LEU A 235 -1.94 7.88 23.29
C LEU A 235 -1.78 6.61 24.14
N PRO A 236 -0.99 6.63 25.23
CA PRO A 236 -0.58 5.41 25.95
C PRO A 236 -1.75 4.67 26.63
N ASP A 237 -2.84 5.36 26.92
CA ASP A 237 -4.03 4.79 27.57
C ASP A 237 -5.01 4.15 26.57
N VAL A 238 -4.83 4.40 25.26
CA VAL A 238 -5.71 3.84 24.22
C VAL A 238 -5.21 2.45 23.85
N LYS A 239 -6.02 1.44 24.15
CA LYS A 239 -5.70 0.03 23.96
C LYS A 239 -5.95 -0.44 22.53
N PRO A 240 -5.25 -1.49 22.07
CA PRO A 240 -5.59 -2.18 20.84
C PRO A 240 -7.03 -2.74 20.90
N LEU A 241 -7.75 -2.65 19.76
CA LEU A 241 -9.07 -3.26 19.65
C LEU A 241 -9.00 -4.79 19.67
N SER A 242 -7.84 -5.36 19.28
CA SER A 242 -7.54 -6.79 19.36
C SER A 242 -7.57 -7.35 20.79
N ASP A 243 -7.39 -6.52 21.82
CA ASP A 243 -7.57 -6.93 23.23
C ASP A 243 -9.00 -7.38 23.54
N LEU A 244 -9.99 -6.86 22.79
CA LEU A 244 -11.41 -7.22 22.93
C LEU A 244 -11.90 -8.15 21.83
N LEU A 245 -11.38 -7.98 20.63
CA LEU A 245 -11.78 -8.69 19.42
C LEU A 245 -10.54 -9.34 18.81
N ALA A 246 -10.20 -10.55 19.26
CA ALA A 246 -9.01 -11.26 18.84
C ALA A 246 -8.92 -11.37 17.31
N GLY A 247 -7.81 -10.91 16.73
CA GLY A 247 -7.59 -10.87 15.29
C GLY A 247 -8.20 -9.67 14.56
N TYR A 248 -8.81 -8.72 15.28
CA TYR A 248 -9.22 -7.46 14.65
C TYR A 248 -7.99 -6.67 14.17
N MET A 249 -7.98 -6.29 12.89
CA MET A 249 -6.98 -5.41 12.32
C MET A 249 -7.56 -4.63 11.14
N ALA A 250 -7.50 -3.31 11.20
CA ALA A 250 -7.88 -2.41 10.12
C ALA A 250 -6.82 -1.30 10.01
N ILE A 251 -5.96 -1.40 9.02
CA ILE A 251 -4.80 -0.53 8.84
C ILE A 251 -4.66 -0.08 7.40
N GLY A 252 -4.13 1.13 7.22
CA GLY A 252 -3.57 1.53 5.95
C GLY A 252 -2.15 0.98 5.81
N TRP A 253 -1.73 0.68 4.61
CA TRP A 253 -0.35 0.33 4.31
C TRP A 253 0.04 0.79 2.91
N SER A 254 1.33 0.93 2.66
CA SER A 254 1.91 1.07 1.33
C SER A 254 3.18 0.26 1.22
N GLY A 255 3.49 -0.17 0.01
CA GLY A 255 4.68 -0.96 -0.25
C GLY A 255 5.09 -0.96 -1.70
N LEU A 256 6.38 -1.17 -1.93
CA LEU A 256 6.94 -1.29 -3.27
C LEU A 256 6.74 -2.73 -3.77
N VAL A 257 6.19 -2.86 -4.96
CA VAL A 257 6.00 -4.13 -5.66
C VAL A 257 6.48 -3.99 -7.11
N ALA A 258 6.71 -5.10 -7.78
CA ALA A 258 7.02 -5.15 -9.21
C ALA A 258 5.98 -6.01 -9.95
N PRO A 259 5.82 -5.86 -11.28
CA PRO A 259 5.06 -6.79 -12.09
C PRO A 259 5.54 -8.23 -11.90
N LYS A 260 4.63 -9.19 -12.05
CA LYS A 260 4.95 -10.61 -12.01
C LYS A 260 6.05 -10.96 -13.00
N ASN A 261 6.89 -11.93 -12.65
CA ASN A 261 8.00 -12.45 -13.46
C ASN A 261 9.20 -11.50 -13.61
N VAL A 262 9.28 -10.40 -12.86
CA VAL A 262 10.55 -9.66 -12.73
C VAL A 262 11.61 -10.60 -12.15
N PRO A 263 12.85 -10.63 -12.71
CA PRO A 263 13.94 -11.49 -12.24
C PRO A 263 14.18 -11.38 -10.73
N ALA A 264 14.42 -12.51 -10.09
CA ALA A 264 14.53 -12.58 -8.62
C ALA A 264 15.73 -11.81 -8.06
N ASP A 265 16.82 -11.71 -8.82
CA ASP A 265 18.01 -10.91 -8.51
C ASP A 265 17.70 -9.41 -8.49
N ILE A 266 16.88 -8.93 -9.43
CA ILE A 266 16.38 -7.54 -9.46
C ILE A 266 15.50 -7.28 -8.24
N VAL A 267 14.57 -8.20 -7.92
CA VAL A 267 13.72 -8.08 -6.72
C VAL A 267 14.55 -8.03 -5.45
N ALA A 268 15.57 -8.90 -5.33
CA ALA A 268 16.47 -8.94 -4.17
C ALA A 268 17.31 -7.65 -4.04
N LEU A 269 17.83 -7.14 -5.16
CA LEU A 269 18.58 -5.87 -5.21
C LEU A 269 17.69 -4.70 -4.74
N LEU A 270 16.47 -4.59 -5.29
CA LEU A 270 15.52 -3.55 -4.94
C LEU A 270 15.07 -3.66 -3.48
N HIS A 271 14.80 -4.88 -3.00
CA HIS A 271 14.45 -5.12 -1.60
C HIS A 271 15.56 -4.63 -0.66
N LYS A 272 16.81 -5.01 -0.94
CA LYS A 272 17.95 -4.58 -0.13
C LYS A 272 18.03 -3.06 -0.02
N HIS A 273 18.07 -2.35 -1.14
CA HIS A 273 18.27 -0.90 -1.13
C HIS A 273 17.03 -0.12 -0.66
N ALA A 274 15.82 -0.61 -0.93
CA ALA A 274 14.60 0.00 -0.39
C ALA A 274 14.50 -0.19 1.12
N SER A 275 14.92 -1.34 1.66
CA SER A 275 15.02 -1.57 3.12
C SER A 275 16.09 -0.66 3.76
N ASP A 276 17.25 -0.50 3.10
CA ASP A 276 18.29 0.44 3.53
C ASP A 276 17.77 1.90 3.55
N ALA A 277 16.93 2.28 2.56
CA ALA A 277 16.24 3.58 2.54
C ALA A 277 15.35 3.78 3.76
N LEU A 278 14.52 2.78 4.07
CA LEU A 278 13.59 2.83 5.20
C LEU A 278 14.28 2.82 6.56
N ALA A 279 15.52 2.35 6.63
CA ALA A 279 16.35 2.41 7.81
C ALA A 279 16.97 3.80 8.05
N GLN A 280 16.99 4.71 7.04
CA GLN A 280 17.55 6.05 7.19
C GLN A 280 16.74 6.87 8.21
N PRO A 281 17.39 7.55 9.16
CA PRO A 281 16.69 8.29 10.23
C PRO A 281 15.71 9.34 9.72
N ASN A 282 16.07 10.08 8.66
CA ASN A 282 15.21 11.10 8.06
C ASN A 282 13.97 10.52 7.38
N ILE A 283 14.10 9.38 6.69
CA ILE A 283 12.97 8.70 6.04
C ILE A 283 12.07 8.07 7.11
N ARG A 284 12.67 7.42 8.11
CA ARG A 284 11.93 6.85 9.24
C ARG A 284 11.15 7.91 10.00
N GLN A 285 11.77 9.06 10.28
CA GLN A 285 11.09 10.17 10.95
C GLN A 285 9.92 10.68 10.09
N ARG A 286 10.11 10.78 8.77
CA ARG A 286 9.02 11.22 7.88
C ARG A 286 7.84 10.25 7.86
N VAL A 287 8.07 8.93 7.96
CA VAL A 287 7.01 7.93 8.12
C VAL A 287 6.26 8.15 9.45
N ILE A 288 6.98 8.39 10.54
CA ILE A 288 6.40 8.70 11.86
C ILE A 288 5.56 9.98 11.80
N ASP A 289 6.07 11.04 11.18
CA ASP A 289 5.35 12.32 11.01
C ASP A 289 4.04 12.15 10.21
N MET A 290 3.99 11.18 9.30
CA MET A 290 2.77 10.80 8.57
C MET A 290 1.84 9.87 9.40
N GLY A 291 2.15 9.63 10.66
CA GLY A 291 1.38 8.76 11.54
C GLY A 291 1.55 7.26 11.25
N GLY A 292 2.61 6.90 10.54
CA GLY A 292 2.91 5.51 10.17
C GLY A 292 4.06 4.91 10.99
N VAL A 293 4.28 3.63 10.76
CA VAL A 293 5.45 2.88 11.23
C VAL A 293 6.10 2.16 10.05
N VAL A 294 7.42 1.96 10.12
CA VAL A 294 8.15 1.11 9.16
C VAL A 294 8.13 -0.31 9.73
N PRO A 295 7.40 -1.26 9.10
CA PRO A 295 7.22 -2.59 9.69
C PRO A 295 8.47 -3.47 9.61
N GLY A 296 9.40 -3.19 8.68
CA GLY A 296 10.55 -4.06 8.41
C GLY A 296 10.14 -5.39 7.75
N GLY A 297 11.01 -6.40 7.87
CA GLY A 297 10.76 -7.74 7.35
C GLY A 297 11.30 -7.97 5.93
N THR A 298 11.12 -9.20 5.45
CA THR A 298 11.54 -9.63 4.10
C THR A 298 10.48 -9.36 3.05
N ALA A 299 10.83 -9.49 1.78
CA ALA A 299 9.84 -9.47 0.68
C ALA A 299 8.76 -10.56 0.86
N ALA A 300 9.16 -11.74 1.36
CA ALA A 300 8.23 -12.83 1.64
C ALA A 300 7.25 -12.49 2.80
N ASP A 301 7.72 -11.80 3.84
CA ASP A 301 6.86 -11.32 4.93
C ASP A 301 5.82 -10.33 4.40
N PHE A 302 6.25 -9.41 3.54
CA PHE A 302 5.33 -8.49 2.89
C PHE A 302 4.32 -9.22 1.99
N GLY A 303 4.77 -10.22 1.23
CA GLY A 303 3.87 -11.04 0.40
C GLY A 303 2.80 -11.79 1.22
N ARG A 304 3.18 -12.38 2.37
CA ARG A 304 2.22 -13.00 3.29
C ARG A 304 1.23 -11.99 3.83
N PHE A 305 1.72 -10.84 4.28
CA PHE A 305 0.87 -9.76 4.78
C PHE A 305 -0.15 -9.28 3.73
N MET A 306 0.28 -9.07 2.46
CA MET A 306 -0.61 -8.70 1.35
C MET A 306 -1.70 -9.76 1.11
N ALA A 307 -1.33 -11.05 1.16
CA ALA A 307 -2.27 -12.15 0.97
C ALA A 307 -3.30 -12.22 2.10
N GLU A 308 -2.86 -12.16 3.34
CA GLU A 308 -3.73 -12.16 4.53
C GLU A 308 -4.68 -10.95 4.55
N ASP A 309 -4.17 -9.78 4.17
CA ASP A 309 -4.99 -8.56 4.09
C ASP A 309 -6.04 -8.65 2.98
N THR A 310 -5.65 -9.16 1.80
CA THR A 310 -6.59 -9.40 0.68
C THR A 310 -7.69 -10.38 1.08
N GLU A 311 -7.36 -11.50 1.73
CA GLU A 311 -8.32 -12.50 2.18
C GLU A 311 -9.26 -11.95 3.26
N ARG A 312 -8.72 -11.19 4.22
CA ARG A 312 -9.52 -10.53 5.26
C ARG A 312 -10.57 -9.62 4.65
N TRP A 313 -10.18 -8.73 3.74
CA TRP A 313 -11.12 -7.80 3.13
C TRP A 313 -12.11 -8.47 2.19
N ALA A 314 -11.71 -9.52 1.46
CA ALA A 314 -12.62 -10.33 0.68
C ALA A 314 -13.75 -10.92 1.53
N LYS A 315 -13.40 -11.44 2.73
CA LYS A 315 -14.38 -11.97 3.67
C LYS A 315 -15.32 -10.89 4.21
N VAL A 316 -14.78 -9.73 4.59
CA VAL A 316 -15.58 -8.60 5.10
C VAL A 316 -16.55 -8.09 4.03
N ILE A 317 -16.05 -7.83 2.82
CA ILE A 317 -16.85 -7.33 1.69
C ILE A 317 -17.98 -8.30 1.36
N LYS A 318 -17.68 -9.60 1.32
CA LYS A 318 -18.69 -10.64 1.04
C LYS A 318 -19.78 -10.69 2.11
N VAL A 319 -19.41 -10.66 3.40
CA VAL A 319 -20.36 -10.75 4.53
C VAL A 319 -21.19 -9.48 4.64
N ALA A 320 -20.58 -8.31 4.46
CA ALA A 320 -21.27 -7.03 4.52
C ALA A 320 -22.07 -6.69 3.24
N GLY A 321 -21.92 -7.48 2.17
CA GLY A 321 -22.62 -7.25 0.89
C GLY A 321 -22.21 -5.94 0.20
N ILE A 322 -20.95 -5.48 0.42
CA ILE A 322 -20.47 -4.20 -0.10
C ILE A 322 -20.23 -4.33 -1.61
N LYS A 323 -20.80 -3.40 -2.37
CA LYS A 323 -20.57 -3.28 -3.82
C LYS A 323 -20.27 -1.84 -4.18
N VAL A 324 -19.41 -1.64 -5.18
CA VAL A 324 -19.21 -0.35 -5.86
C VAL A 324 -19.86 -0.47 -7.22
N ASN A 325 -20.83 0.40 -7.47
CA ASN A 325 -21.53 0.50 -8.76
C ASN A 325 -20.69 1.28 -9.78
#